data_3b03521e1b302ed73cd59543abfc8568
#
_entry.id   3b03521e1b302ed73cd59543abfc8568
#
_cell.length_a   1.000
_cell.length_b   1.000
_cell.length_c   1.000
_cell.angle_alpha   90.00
_cell.angle_beta   90.00
_cell.angle_gamma   90.00
#
_symmetry.space_group_name_H-M   'P 1'
#
loop_
_entity.id
_entity.type
_entity.pdbx_description
1 polymer ?
#
loop_
_entity_poly.entity_id
_entity_poly.type
_entity_poly.pdbx_seq_one_letter_code
_entity_poly.pdbx_strand_id
1 'polypeptide(L)'
;MRKRADAFLDLVDALTAAGHVNSPVALSEETAFRRKFSSVFDTLRQAEIDFDELLPALYEFQPPDSEKIAGYEVYGLDTTPNERPEAEALEDRGSLKTQKDEPVRYGHKYSWLTRLVNWGTSWVAPVDVHRVATRISDSQAGGVQVEEL
;
A
#
# COMPACT_ATOMS: atom_id res chain seq x y z
N MET A 1 -6.44 -15.63 3.02
CA MET A 1 -6.68 -14.86 4.27
C MET A 1 -7.38 -15.75 5.30
N ARG A 2 -6.73 -16.05 6.43
CA ARG A 2 -7.15 -17.14 7.33
C ARG A 2 -7.93 -16.68 8.58
N LYS A 3 -7.75 -15.46 9.01
CA LYS A 3 -8.34 -14.95 10.25
C LYS A 3 -8.99 -13.59 10.02
N ARG A 4 -10.23 -13.40 10.50
CA ARG A 4 -11.03 -12.18 10.33
C ARG A 4 -11.25 -11.72 8.88
N ALA A 5 -11.31 -12.68 7.94
CA ALA A 5 -11.48 -12.41 6.52
C ALA A 5 -12.69 -11.51 6.23
N ASP A 6 -13.83 -11.87 6.79
CA ASP A 6 -15.09 -11.15 6.63
C ASP A 6 -15.06 -9.73 7.22
N ALA A 7 -14.38 -9.53 8.36
CA ALA A 7 -14.21 -8.20 8.95
C ALA A 7 -13.22 -7.34 8.15
N PHE A 8 -12.22 -7.97 7.55
CA PHE A 8 -11.29 -7.30 6.66
C PHE A 8 -11.97 -6.87 5.35
N LEU A 9 -12.84 -7.70 4.79
CA LEU A 9 -13.62 -7.33 3.60
C LEU A 9 -14.56 -6.14 3.89
N ASP A 10 -15.29 -6.15 5.02
CA ASP A 10 -16.09 -4.99 5.43
C ASP A 10 -15.23 -3.71 5.56
N LEU A 11 -13.96 -3.86 6.00
CA LEU A 11 -13.03 -2.72 6.09
C LEU A 11 -12.56 -2.23 4.71
N VAL A 12 -12.31 -3.14 3.78
CA VAL A 12 -11.97 -2.80 2.38
C VAL A 12 -13.16 -2.13 1.69
N ASP A 13 -14.37 -2.63 1.90
CA ASP A 13 -15.59 -2.02 1.37
C ASP A 13 -15.77 -0.59 1.90
N ALA A 14 -15.53 -0.38 3.20
CA ALA A 14 -15.58 0.95 3.80
C ALA A 14 -14.52 1.89 3.23
N LEU A 15 -13.28 1.42 3.05
CA LEU A 15 -12.20 2.18 2.42
C LEU A 15 -12.55 2.58 0.98
N THR A 16 -13.16 1.67 0.23
CA THR A 16 -13.54 1.90 -1.17
C THR A 16 -14.70 2.89 -1.27
N ALA A 17 -15.64 2.84 -0.33
CA ALA A 17 -16.79 3.75 -0.28
C ALA A 17 -16.43 5.15 0.24
N ALA A 18 -15.40 5.25 1.08
CA ALA A 18 -14.99 6.51 1.70
C ALA A 18 -14.27 7.40 0.69
N GLY A 19 -14.73 8.64 0.54
CA GLY A 19 -14.06 9.62 -0.31
C GLY A 19 -12.73 10.12 0.26
N HIS A 20 -12.61 10.12 1.59
CA HIS A 20 -11.40 10.51 2.32
C HIS A 20 -11.40 9.91 3.72
N VAL A 21 -10.30 9.26 4.09
CA VAL A 21 -10.17 8.59 5.38
C VAL A 21 -9.12 9.29 6.23
N ASN A 22 -9.56 9.94 7.30
CA ASN A 22 -8.68 10.64 8.25
C ASN A 22 -8.23 9.74 9.42
N SER A 23 -8.98 8.68 9.71
CA SER A 23 -8.68 7.80 10.84
C SER A 23 -9.42 6.47 10.73
N PRO A 24 -8.96 5.41 11.45
CA PRO A 24 -9.71 4.16 11.57
C PRO A 24 -11.11 4.35 12.19
N VAL A 25 -11.29 5.40 12.99
CA VAL A 25 -12.60 5.77 13.55
C VAL A 25 -13.59 6.14 12.44
N ALA A 26 -13.17 6.99 11.51
CA ALA A 26 -13.98 7.40 10.38
C ALA A 26 -14.45 6.20 9.54
N LEU A 27 -13.59 5.18 9.36
CA LEU A 27 -13.97 3.95 8.67
C LEU A 27 -15.09 3.18 9.39
N SER A 28 -15.13 3.23 10.72
CA SER A 28 -16.19 2.56 11.48
C SER A 28 -17.57 3.22 11.36
N GLU A 29 -17.61 4.46 10.88
CA GLU A 29 -18.81 5.25 10.66
C GLU A 29 -19.34 5.12 9.23
N GLU A 30 -18.54 4.55 8.32
CA GLU A 30 -18.96 4.29 6.94
C GLU A 30 -20.09 3.27 6.88
N THR A 31 -21.07 3.52 6.04
CA THR A 31 -22.25 2.65 5.88
C THR A 31 -21.89 1.23 5.44
N ALA A 32 -20.79 1.08 4.70
CA ALA A 32 -20.28 -0.21 4.26
C ALA A 32 -19.69 -1.04 5.41
N PHE A 33 -19.26 -0.40 6.51
CA PHE A 33 -18.73 -1.09 7.69
C PHE A 33 -19.85 -1.54 8.62
N ARG A 34 -20.29 -2.78 8.48
CA ARG A 34 -21.48 -3.32 9.20
C ARG A 34 -21.18 -3.90 10.57
N ARG A 35 -20.05 -3.52 11.19
CA ARG A 35 -19.55 -4.07 12.45
C ARG A 35 -19.44 -3.00 13.53
N LYS A 36 -19.17 -3.45 14.75
CA LYS A 36 -18.89 -2.56 15.89
C LYS A 36 -17.58 -1.82 15.67
N PHE A 37 -17.49 -0.59 16.15
CA PHE A 37 -16.31 0.26 16.15
C PHE A 37 -15.00 -0.48 16.52
N SER A 38 -15.02 -1.27 17.62
CA SER A 38 -13.83 -2.03 18.05
C SER A 38 -13.32 -3.03 17.00
N SER A 39 -14.20 -3.49 16.10
CA SER A 39 -13.83 -4.46 15.07
C SER A 39 -12.83 -3.91 14.05
N VAL A 40 -12.80 -2.58 13.81
CA VAL A 40 -11.79 -1.95 12.95
C VAL A 40 -10.39 -2.20 13.52
N PHE A 41 -10.20 -1.85 14.80
CA PHE A 41 -8.90 -2.01 15.45
C PHE A 41 -8.49 -3.46 15.62
N ASP A 42 -9.45 -4.31 15.95
CA ASP A 42 -9.21 -5.76 16.06
C ASP A 42 -8.84 -6.37 14.71
N THR A 43 -9.45 -5.90 13.62
CA THR A 43 -9.14 -6.36 12.27
C THR A 43 -7.75 -5.90 11.86
N LEU A 44 -7.43 -4.62 12.02
CA LEU A 44 -6.10 -4.08 11.69
C LEU A 44 -4.96 -4.76 12.47
N ARG A 45 -5.25 -5.22 13.71
CA ARG A 45 -4.24 -5.88 14.55
C ARG A 45 -4.11 -7.38 14.31
N GLN A 46 -5.17 -8.05 13.87
CA GLN A 46 -5.25 -9.52 13.87
C GLN A 46 -5.50 -10.13 12.51
N ALA A 47 -5.84 -9.33 11.48
CA ALA A 47 -6.00 -9.86 10.15
C ALA A 47 -4.65 -10.32 9.61
N GLU A 48 -4.64 -11.52 9.07
CA GLU A 48 -3.49 -12.08 8.37
C GLU A 48 -3.80 -12.10 6.89
N ILE A 49 -3.01 -11.39 6.10
CA ILE A 49 -3.11 -11.36 4.65
C ILE A 49 -2.11 -12.37 4.11
N ASP A 50 -2.59 -13.30 3.32
CA ASP A 50 -1.76 -14.21 2.58
C ASP A 50 -1.37 -13.54 1.25
N PHE A 51 -0.19 -12.98 1.20
CA PHE A 51 0.29 -12.25 0.03
C PHE A 51 0.57 -13.19 -1.15
N ASP A 52 0.95 -14.45 -0.90
CA ASP A 52 1.20 -15.43 -1.95
C ASP A 52 -0.09 -15.79 -2.71
N GLU A 53 -1.25 -15.73 -2.03
CA GLU A 53 -2.56 -15.89 -2.66
C GLU A 53 -3.11 -14.57 -3.23
N LEU A 54 -2.83 -13.44 -2.59
CA LEU A 54 -3.39 -12.14 -2.95
C LEU A 54 -2.77 -11.54 -4.21
N LEU A 55 -1.44 -11.59 -4.34
CA LEU A 55 -0.74 -10.95 -5.46
C LEU A 55 -1.14 -11.53 -6.82
N PRO A 56 -1.20 -12.87 -7.01
CA PRO A 56 -1.71 -13.44 -8.26
C PRO A 56 -3.15 -13.01 -8.60
N ALA A 57 -4.03 -12.94 -7.58
CA ALA A 57 -5.40 -12.49 -7.78
C ALA A 57 -5.45 -11.01 -8.19
N LEU A 58 -4.68 -10.14 -7.55
CA LEU A 58 -4.58 -8.74 -7.97
C LEU A 58 -4.05 -8.59 -9.39
N TYR A 59 -3.14 -9.46 -9.80
CA TYR A 59 -2.60 -9.46 -11.15
C TYR A 59 -3.65 -9.87 -12.19
N GLU A 60 -4.49 -10.86 -11.87
CA GLU A 60 -5.59 -11.31 -12.72
C GLU A 60 -6.64 -10.21 -12.96
N PHE A 61 -6.90 -9.37 -11.95
CA PHE A 61 -7.86 -8.26 -12.02
C PHE A 61 -7.27 -6.96 -12.57
N GLN A 62 -6.02 -6.95 -12.99
CA GLN A 62 -5.43 -5.77 -13.60
C GLN A 62 -6.09 -5.43 -14.95
N PRO A 63 -6.18 -4.14 -15.31
CA PRO A 63 -6.68 -3.74 -16.62
C PRO A 63 -5.90 -4.44 -17.74
N PRO A 64 -6.57 -4.95 -18.79
CA PRO A 64 -5.91 -5.65 -19.89
C PRO A 64 -5.03 -4.72 -20.71
N ASP A 65 -5.39 -3.44 -20.81
CA ASP A 65 -4.67 -2.46 -21.60
C ASP A 65 -3.54 -1.83 -20.77
N SER A 66 -2.31 -2.06 -21.21
CA SER A 66 -1.11 -1.39 -20.68
C SER A 66 -0.52 -0.47 -21.70
N GLU A 67 0.09 0.61 -21.26
CA GLU A 67 0.93 1.44 -22.12
C GLU A 67 2.14 0.63 -22.59
N LYS A 68 2.45 0.73 -23.89
CA LYS A 68 3.59 0.02 -24.48
C LYS A 68 4.54 0.99 -25.15
N ILE A 69 5.82 0.86 -24.84
CA ILE A 69 6.90 1.57 -25.53
C ILE A 69 7.74 0.54 -26.29
N ALA A 70 7.82 0.68 -27.58
CA ALA A 70 8.52 -0.27 -28.48
C ALA A 70 8.04 -1.74 -28.31
N GLY A 71 6.77 -1.93 -27.94
CA GLY A 71 6.16 -3.26 -27.73
C GLY A 71 6.32 -3.84 -26.31
N TYR A 72 7.04 -3.15 -25.43
CA TYR A 72 7.24 -3.56 -24.02
C TYR A 72 6.25 -2.85 -23.11
N GLU A 73 5.76 -3.56 -22.11
CA GLU A 73 4.99 -2.96 -21.02
C GLU A 73 5.86 -2.03 -20.19
N VAL A 74 5.26 -0.97 -19.67
CA VAL A 74 5.96 0.06 -18.90
C VAL A 74 5.52 0.01 -17.46
N TYR A 75 6.50 -0.05 -16.56
CA TYR A 75 6.30 0.00 -15.12
C TYR A 75 6.92 1.26 -14.55
N GLY A 76 6.25 1.81 -13.55
CA GLY A 76 6.76 2.90 -12.73
C GLY A 76 7.18 2.35 -11.36
N LEU A 77 8.33 2.80 -10.89
CA LEU A 77 8.83 2.51 -9.56
C LEU A 77 9.04 3.81 -8.81
N ASP A 78 8.43 3.95 -7.64
CA ASP A 78 8.58 5.15 -6.81
C ASP A 78 8.60 4.81 -5.33
N THR A 79 9.22 5.67 -4.53
CA THR A 79 9.32 5.51 -3.09
C THR A 79 8.59 6.62 -2.36
N THR A 80 7.57 6.25 -1.59
CA THR A 80 6.73 7.18 -0.85
C THR A 80 7.02 7.13 0.64
N PRO A 81 7.33 8.28 1.29
CA PRO A 81 7.48 8.36 2.73
C PRO A 81 6.11 8.31 3.43
N ASN A 82 6.05 7.57 4.52
CA ASN A 82 4.91 7.54 5.43
C ASN A 82 5.35 8.03 6.80
N GLU A 83 5.10 9.30 7.07
CA GLU A 83 5.50 9.95 8.30
C GLU A 83 4.76 9.42 9.52
N ARG A 84 5.51 9.15 10.58
CA ARG A 84 5.01 8.70 11.88
C ARG A 84 5.77 9.39 13.01
N PRO A 85 5.62 10.74 13.17
CA PRO A 85 6.42 11.51 14.10
C PRO A 85 6.22 11.07 15.55
N GLU A 86 4.98 10.71 15.93
CA GLU A 86 4.62 10.33 17.30
C GLU A 86 4.84 8.83 17.61
N ALA A 87 5.24 8.02 16.62
CA ALA A 87 5.40 6.58 16.80
C ALA A 87 6.84 6.22 17.18
N GLU A 88 7.29 6.59 18.37
CA GLU A 88 8.68 6.38 18.82
C GLU A 88 9.06 4.90 18.92
N ALA A 89 8.11 4.03 19.28
CA ALA A 89 8.31 2.59 19.39
C ALA A 89 8.12 1.83 18.05
N LEU A 90 7.99 2.56 16.93
CA LEU A 90 7.80 1.94 15.63
C LEU A 90 9.09 1.22 15.19
N GLU A 91 8.99 -0.08 14.99
CA GLU A 91 10.11 -0.91 14.55
C GLU A 91 10.60 -0.47 13.17
N ASP A 92 11.93 -0.43 13.00
CA ASP A 92 12.60 -0.02 11.75
C ASP A 92 12.18 1.37 11.25
N ARG A 93 11.92 2.27 12.20
CA ARG A 93 11.61 3.68 11.93
C ARG A 93 12.86 4.41 11.50
N GLY A 94 12.86 4.93 10.28
CA GLY A 94 13.99 5.64 9.69
C GLY A 94 13.77 7.12 9.51
N SER A 95 14.85 7.83 9.18
CA SER A 95 14.80 9.23 8.74
C SER A 95 14.24 9.28 7.32
N LEU A 96 13.26 10.17 7.12
CA LEU A 96 12.59 10.42 5.83
C LEU A 96 13.11 11.69 5.14
N LYS A 97 14.28 12.20 5.56
CA LYS A 97 14.85 13.40 4.97
C LYS A 97 15.15 13.20 3.49
N THR A 98 14.54 14.00 2.66
CA THR A 98 14.70 13.97 1.20
C THR A 98 15.62 15.06 0.69
N GLN A 99 15.64 16.23 1.37
CA GLN A 99 16.47 17.37 1.00
C GLN A 99 17.34 17.86 2.16
N LYS A 100 18.46 18.50 1.83
CA LYS A 100 19.48 18.90 2.82
C LYS A 100 18.96 19.87 3.88
N ASP A 101 18.08 20.77 3.49
CA ASP A 101 17.59 21.88 4.34
C ASP A 101 16.19 21.61 4.94
N GLU A 102 15.62 20.44 4.69
CA GLU A 102 14.34 20.04 5.31
C GLU A 102 14.53 19.55 6.75
N PRO A 103 13.53 19.77 7.61
CA PRO A 103 13.53 19.18 8.94
C PRO A 103 13.53 17.66 8.84
N VAL A 104 14.25 17.03 9.77
CA VAL A 104 14.27 15.56 9.82
C VAL A 104 12.89 15.06 10.23
N ARG A 105 12.28 14.25 9.37
CA ARG A 105 11.03 13.53 9.63
C ARG A 105 11.33 12.07 9.81
N TYR A 106 10.49 11.37 10.57
CA TYR A 106 10.67 9.96 10.87
C TYR A 106 9.43 9.13 10.50
N GLY A 107 9.65 7.91 10.06
CA GLY A 107 8.59 7.00 9.68
C GLY A 107 9.10 5.82 8.89
N HIS A 108 8.25 5.29 8.02
CA HIS A 108 8.61 4.25 7.06
C HIS A 108 8.62 4.82 5.64
N LYS A 109 9.37 4.16 4.76
CA LYS A 109 9.26 4.34 3.30
C LYS A 109 8.63 3.08 2.70
N TYR A 110 7.85 3.26 1.64
CA TYR A 110 7.29 2.18 0.85
C TYR A 110 7.68 2.36 -0.60
N SER A 111 8.25 1.32 -1.19
CA SER A 111 8.52 1.25 -2.62
C SER A 111 7.30 0.66 -3.31
N TRP A 112 6.78 1.37 -4.29
CA TRP A 112 5.62 1.00 -5.08
C TRP A 112 6.04 0.65 -6.48
N LEU A 113 5.68 -0.54 -6.92
CA LEU A 113 5.78 -0.95 -8.31
C LEU A 113 4.40 -0.90 -8.93
N THR A 114 4.26 -0.14 -10.02
CA THR A 114 3.00 0.07 -10.70
C THR A 114 3.15 -0.18 -12.19
N ARG A 115 2.16 -0.82 -12.82
CA ARG A 115 2.06 -0.93 -14.25
C ARG A 115 1.38 0.32 -14.81
N LEU A 116 1.92 0.91 -15.89
CA LEU A 116 1.25 2.00 -16.58
C LEU A 116 0.13 1.44 -17.45
N VAL A 117 -1.05 1.99 -17.25
CA VAL A 117 -2.28 1.54 -17.92
C VAL A 117 -3.07 2.74 -18.43
N ASN A 118 -3.98 2.50 -19.35
CA ASN A 118 -4.93 3.50 -19.80
C ASN A 118 -6.35 2.99 -19.49
N TRP A 119 -6.79 3.19 -18.26
CA TRP A 119 -8.05 2.67 -17.77
C TRP A 119 -8.91 3.74 -17.09
N GLY A 120 -9.93 4.20 -17.78
CA GLY A 120 -10.83 5.21 -17.25
C GLY A 120 -10.10 6.49 -16.85
N THR A 121 -10.11 6.81 -15.55
CA THR A 121 -9.41 7.97 -14.98
C THR A 121 -8.05 7.64 -14.36
N SER A 122 -7.69 6.35 -14.29
CA SER A 122 -6.41 5.92 -13.76
C SER A 122 -5.42 5.62 -14.87
N TRP A 123 -4.18 6.00 -14.67
CA TRP A 123 -3.06 5.71 -15.56
C TRP A 123 -2.04 4.75 -14.93
N VAL A 124 -2.30 4.29 -13.70
CA VAL A 124 -1.49 3.32 -12.98
C VAL A 124 -2.33 2.21 -12.40
N ALA A 125 -1.79 0.98 -12.41
CA ALA A 125 -2.32 -0.17 -11.71
C ALA A 125 -1.24 -0.70 -10.76
N PRO A 126 -1.45 -0.67 -9.43
CA PRO A 126 -0.48 -1.19 -8.48
C PRO A 126 -0.21 -2.68 -8.74
N VAL A 127 1.06 -3.07 -8.72
CA VAL A 127 1.52 -4.44 -8.89
C VAL A 127 2.03 -4.98 -7.56
N ASP A 128 2.86 -4.18 -6.90
CA ASP A 128 3.49 -4.57 -5.66
C ASP A 128 3.83 -3.37 -4.77
N VAL A 129 3.95 -3.61 -3.46
CA VAL A 129 4.39 -2.63 -2.49
C VAL A 129 5.25 -3.28 -1.41
N HIS A 130 6.47 -2.79 -1.25
CA HIS A 130 7.39 -3.24 -0.20
C HIS A 130 7.76 -2.13 0.76
N ARG A 131 7.89 -2.46 2.04
CA ARG A 131 8.49 -1.55 3.01
C ARG A 131 10.01 -1.53 2.81
N VAL A 132 10.56 -0.35 2.58
CA VAL A 132 12.00 -0.15 2.46
C VAL A 132 12.62 -0.17 3.86
N ALA A 133 13.38 -1.21 4.18
CA ALA A 133 14.09 -1.32 5.44
C ALA A 133 15.17 -0.22 5.56
N THR A 134 15.40 0.29 6.77
CA THR A 134 16.36 1.39 6.99
C THR A 134 17.80 1.07 6.58
N ARG A 135 18.13 -0.21 6.47
CA ARG A 135 19.46 -0.72 6.10
C ARG A 135 19.72 -0.81 4.60
N ILE A 136 18.70 -0.60 3.75
CA ILE A 136 18.82 -0.68 2.29
C ILE A 136 18.45 0.66 1.66
N SER A 137 19.01 0.94 0.48
CA SER A 137 18.64 2.11 -0.28
C SER A 137 17.34 1.92 -1.05
N ASP A 138 16.69 3.02 -1.42
CA ASP A 138 15.48 3.00 -2.23
C ASP A 138 15.70 2.24 -3.56
N SER A 139 16.87 2.45 -4.19
CA SER A 139 17.25 1.75 -5.43
C SER A 139 17.45 0.24 -5.25
N GLN A 140 17.97 -0.19 -4.10
CA GLN A 140 18.10 -1.63 -3.80
C GLN A 140 16.72 -2.27 -3.57
N ALA A 141 15.83 -1.59 -2.85
CA ALA A 141 14.46 -2.08 -2.66
C ALA A 141 13.73 -2.24 -4.00
N GLY A 142 13.82 -1.22 -4.85
CA GLY A 142 13.22 -1.28 -6.18
C GLY A 142 13.82 -2.34 -7.08
N GLY A 143 15.14 -2.57 -7.00
CA GLY A 143 15.82 -3.64 -7.74
C GLY A 143 15.25 -5.01 -7.41
N VAL A 144 15.04 -5.30 -6.13
CA VAL A 144 14.43 -6.58 -5.69
C VAL A 144 13.03 -6.74 -6.27
N GLN A 145 12.19 -5.70 -6.19
CA GLN A 145 10.82 -5.76 -6.73
C GLN A 145 10.79 -6.04 -8.24
N VAL A 146 11.75 -5.50 -9.00
CA VAL A 146 11.83 -5.74 -10.45
C VAL A 146 12.31 -7.16 -10.76
N GLU A 147 13.17 -7.74 -9.92
CA GLU A 147 13.66 -9.12 -10.09
C GLU A 147 12.57 -10.17 -9.77
N GLU A 148 11.57 -9.81 -8.98
CA GLU A 148 10.44 -10.66 -8.58
C GLU A 148 9.23 -10.59 -9.55
N LEU A 149 9.27 -9.72 -10.56
CA LEU A 149 8.28 -9.61 -11.65
C LEU A 149 8.36 -10.81 -12.61
#